data_3d8a900ada891565a7b02ea1527a24d4
#
_entry.id   3d8a900ada891565a7b02ea1527a24d4
#
_cell.length_a   1.000
_cell.length_b   1.000
_cell.length_c   1.000
_cell.angle_alpha   90.00
_cell.angle_beta   90.00
_cell.angle_gamma   90.00
#
_symmetry.space_group_name_H-M   'P 1'
#
loop_
_entity.id
_entity.type
_entity.pdbx_description
1 polymer ?
#
loop_
_entity_poly.entity_id
_entity_poly.type
_entity_poly.pdbx_seq_one_letter_code
_entity_poly.pdbx_strand_id
1 'polypeptide(L)'
;MDDNGVPGGVDSFLSDERNQPRVGFAASGGGYRAMLVALGVAQGFDERNKTAMDRGVGGLLQLADYFAGLSGGSWATGSMAINDWPTMQSLVDDIMDLSSNLVKPSHDKLSFYKDLFNDVSDKKDAGYPVSISDYWSRALSYQLLNKTDHSPMFVHHGQR
;
A
#
# COMPACT_ATOMS: atom_id res chain seq x y z
N MET A 1 -24.76 -1.62 -35.49
CA MET A 1 -23.93 -0.64 -34.75
C MET A 1 -23.98 -1.10 -33.33
N ASP A 2 -22.88 -1.52 -32.77
CA ASP A 2 -22.86 -1.86 -31.35
C ASP A 2 -23.13 -0.61 -30.53
N ASP A 3 -23.95 -0.75 -29.49
CA ASP A 3 -24.51 0.37 -28.69
C ASP A 3 -23.49 1.30 -28.05
N ASN A 4 -22.19 1.01 -28.19
CA ASN A 4 -21.09 1.75 -27.52
C ASN A 4 -20.40 2.80 -28.43
N GLY A 5 -20.86 3.02 -29.66
CA GLY A 5 -20.32 4.03 -30.58
C GLY A 5 -18.87 3.76 -31.06
N VAL A 6 -18.35 2.55 -30.81
CA VAL A 6 -17.01 2.14 -31.24
C VAL A 6 -17.09 1.43 -32.57
N PRO A 7 -16.44 1.91 -33.65
CA PRO A 7 -16.41 1.26 -34.93
C PRO A 7 -15.85 -0.16 -34.85
N GLY A 8 -16.63 -1.17 -35.29
CA GLY A 8 -16.24 -2.58 -35.21
C GLY A 8 -16.44 -3.26 -33.84
N GLY A 9 -17.00 -2.53 -32.87
CA GLY A 9 -17.24 -3.01 -31.51
C GLY A 9 -16.04 -2.90 -30.58
N VAL A 10 -16.31 -2.96 -29.28
CA VAL A 10 -15.29 -2.81 -28.22
C VAL A 10 -14.20 -3.89 -28.33
N ASP A 11 -14.58 -5.13 -28.59
CA ASP A 11 -13.62 -6.25 -28.70
C ASP A 11 -12.63 -6.04 -29.84
N SER A 12 -13.12 -5.59 -31.01
CA SER A 12 -12.27 -5.27 -32.17
C SER A 12 -11.34 -4.09 -31.89
N PHE A 13 -11.84 -3.08 -31.17
CA PHE A 13 -11.03 -1.93 -30.77
C PHE A 13 -9.92 -2.32 -29.78
N LEU A 14 -10.24 -3.08 -28.76
CA LEU A 14 -9.30 -3.51 -27.72
C LEU A 14 -8.34 -4.62 -28.17
N SER A 15 -8.62 -5.30 -29.31
CA SER A 15 -7.70 -6.30 -29.87
C SER A 15 -6.40 -5.67 -30.42
N ASP A 16 -6.39 -4.39 -30.72
CA ASP A 16 -5.18 -3.65 -31.06
C ASP A 16 -4.52 -3.13 -29.75
N GLU A 17 -3.31 -3.61 -29.44
CA GLU A 17 -2.56 -3.23 -28.24
C GLU A 17 -2.39 -1.71 -28.07
N ARG A 18 -2.39 -0.96 -29.19
CA ARG A 18 -2.29 0.51 -29.16
C ARG A 18 -3.54 1.19 -28.61
N ASN A 19 -4.65 0.50 -28.62
CA ASN A 19 -5.94 1.00 -28.14
C ASN A 19 -6.24 0.57 -26.70
N GLN A 20 -5.40 -0.28 -26.10
CA GLN A 20 -5.58 -0.72 -24.72
C GLN A 20 -5.35 0.47 -23.77
N PRO A 21 -6.32 0.81 -22.91
CA PRO A 21 -6.16 1.89 -21.96
C PRO A 21 -5.11 1.54 -20.92
N ARG A 22 -4.28 2.50 -20.55
CA ARG A 22 -3.40 2.39 -19.39
C ARG A 22 -4.12 2.96 -18.18
N VAL A 23 -4.26 2.16 -17.15
CA VAL A 23 -4.95 2.52 -15.92
C VAL A 23 -3.93 2.78 -14.82
N GLY A 24 -4.10 3.87 -14.09
CA GLY A 24 -3.26 4.19 -12.93
C GLY A 24 -4.09 4.44 -11.68
N PHE A 25 -3.63 3.91 -10.56
CA PHE A 25 -4.15 4.22 -9.24
C PHE A 25 -3.23 5.24 -8.57
N ALA A 26 -3.74 6.45 -8.32
CA ALA A 26 -2.98 7.52 -7.69
C ALA A 26 -3.65 7.99 -6.40
N ALA A 27 -2.93 7.89 -5.28
CA ALA A 27 -3.41 8.25 -3.96
C ALA A 27 -2.75 9.54 -3.45
N SER A 28 -3.57 10.55 -3.13
CA SER A 28 -3.12 11.85 -2.60
C SER A 28 -2.65 11.76 -1.16
N GLY A 29 -1.92 12.80 -0.71
CA GLY A 29 -1.48 12.95 0.67
C GLY A 29 -2.58 13.41 1.64
N GLY A 30 -2.25 13.43 2.92
CA GLY A 30 -3.14 13.87 4.01
C GLY A 30 -3.11 12.96 5.26
N GLY A 31 -1.96 12.31 5.50
CA GLY A 31 -1.75 11.46 6.69
C GLY A 31 -2.64 10.22 6.70
N TYR A 32 -2.98 9.73 7.89
CA TYR A 32 -3.80 8.52 8.08
C TYR A 32 -5.15 8.58 7.37
N ARG A 33 -5.78 9.73 7.34
CA ARG A 33 -7.07 9.90 6.67
C ARG A 33 -6.97 9.62 5.18
N ALA A 34 -5.95 10.16 4.52
CA ALA A 34 -5.73 9.91 3.10
C ALA A 34 -5.37 8.44 2.83
N MET A 35 -4.55 7.82 3.70
CA MET A 35 -4.25 6.41 3.64
C MET A 35 -5.52 5.55 3.70
N LEU A 36 -6.37 5.76 4.70
CA LEU A 36 -7.62 5.00 4.87
C LEU A 36 -8.60 5.21 3.72
N VAL A 37 -8.70 6.43 3.19
CA VAL A 37 -9.53 6.72 2.01
C VAL A 37 -8.99 5.97 0.79
N ALA A 38 -7.66 5.98 0.56
CA ALA A 38 -7.03 5.26 -0.56
C ALA A 38 -7.27 3.75 -0.46
N LEU A 39 -7.12 3.15 0.74
CA LEU A 39 -7.41 1.74 0.97
C LEU A 39 -8.89 1.41 0.76
N GLY A 40 -9.80 2.30 1.22
CA GLY A 40 -11.24 2.12 0.99
C GLY A 40 -11.63 2.18 -0.49
N VAL A 41 -11.02 3.08 -1.27
CA VAL A 41 -11.21 3.15 -2.73
C VAL A 41 -10.63 1.91 -3.40
N ALA A 42 -9.43 1.47 -3.01
CA ALA A 42 -8.84 0.23 -3.53
C ALA A 42 -9.74 -0.98 -3.24
N GLN A 43 -10.29 -1.10 -2.03
CA GLN A 43 -11.25 -2.14 -1.67
C GLN A 43 -12.52 -2.09 -2.52
N GLY A 44 -13.01 -0.88 -2.82
CA GLY A 44 -14.20 -0.68 -3.66
C GLY A 44 -13.99 -1.07 -5.12
N PHE A 45 -12.75 -1.16 -5.59
CA PHE A 45 -12.38 -1.54 -6.95
C PHE A 45 -11.75 -2.93 -7.06
N ASP A 46 -11.58 -3.63 -5.94
CA ASP A 46 -10.95 -4.96 -5.89
C ASP A 46 -11.93 -6.04 -6.37
N GLU A 47 -11.51 -6.89 -7.31
CA GLU A 47 -12.31 -8.04 -7.80
C GLU A 47 -12.61 -9.06 -6.68
N ARG A 48 -11.77 -9.12 -5.65
CA ARG A 48 -11.97 -9.99 -4.49
C ARG A 48 -13.07 -9.49 -3.54
N ASN A 49 -13.52 -8.25 -3.72
CA ASN A 49 -14.66 -7.69 -2.99
C ASN A 49 -15.98 -8.04 -3.70
N LYS A 50 -16.69 -9.03 -3.14
CA LYS A 50 -17.97 -9.48 -3.72
C LYS A 50 -18.97 -8.35 -3.93
N THR A 51 -19.09 -7.42 -2.99
CA THR A 51 -20.02 -6.28 -3.12
C THR A 51 -19.63 -5.36 -4.28
N ALA A 52 -18.34 -5.14 -4.50
CA ALA A 52 -17.84 -4.35 -5.62
C ALA A 52 -18.14 -5.04 -6.96
N MET A 53 -17.95 -6.37 -7.02
CA MET A 53 -18.29 -7.17 -8.21
C MET A 53 -19.78 -7.15 -8.50
N ASP A 54 -20.62 -7.36 -7.49
CA ASP A 54 -22.10 -7.35 -7.66
C ASP A 54 -22.62 -5.97 -8.16
N ARG A 55 -21.86 -4.90 -7.91
CA ARG A 55 -22.16 -3.52 -8.36
C ARG A 55 -21.47 -3.14 -9.68
N GLY A 56 -20.72 -4.03 -10.30
CA GLY A 56 -20.02 -3.80 -11.57
C GLY A 56 -18.84 -2.82 -11.52
N VAL A 57 -18.25 -2.59 -10.34
CA VAL A 57 -17.07 -1.74 -10.15
C VAL A 57 -15.83 -2.51 -9.68
N GLY A 58 -16.01 -3.76 -9.28
CA GLY A 58 -14.89 -4.64 -8.92
C GLY A 58 -14.04 -5.00 -10.13
N GLY A 59 -12.75 -5.24 -9.92
CA GLY A 59 -11.78 -5.57 -10.96
C GLY A 59 -11.03 -4.38 -11.54
N LEU A 60 -11.46 -3.15 -11.31
CA LEU A 60 -10.72 -1.96 -11.77
C LEU A 60 -9.35 -1.83 -11.12
N LEU A 61 -9.19 -2.29 -9.89
CA LEU A 61 -7.89 -2.30 -9.21
C LEU A 61 -6.88 -3.21 -9.91
N GLN A 62 -7.34 -4.38 -10.39
CA GLN A 62 -6.51 -5.36 -11.10
C GLN A 62 -6.14 -4.93 -12.52
N LEU A 63 -6.86 -3.95 -13.09
CA LEU A 63 -6.51 -3.36 -14.38
C LEU A 63 -5.44 -2.27 -14.27
N ALA A 64 -5.06 -1.88 -13.06
CA ALA A 64 -4.08 -0.81 -12.89
C ALA A 64 -2.66 -1.27 -13.23
N ASP A 65 -2.07 -0.64 -14.24
CA ASP A 65 -0.66 -0.83 -14.63
C ASP A 65 0.30 -0.09 -13.70
N TYR A 66 -0.16 0.99 -13.08
CA TYR A 66 0.67 1.91 -12.31
C TYR A 66 0.02 2.27 -10.99
N PHE A 67 0.84 2.32 -9.96
CA PHE A 67 0.46 2.78 -8.64
C PHE A 67 1.35 3.95 -8.21
N ALA A 68 0.74 5.04 -7.77
CA ALA A 68 1.44 6.19 -7.24
C ALA A 68 0.82 6.64 -5.92
N GLY A 69 1.65 7.09 -5.00
CA GLY A 69 1.20 7.63 -3.73
C GLY A 69 2.00 8.86 -3.33
N LEU A 70 1.35 9.79 -2.64
CA LEU A 70 2.01 10.94 -2.02
C LEU A 70 1.68 10.96 -0.53
N SER A 71 2.69 11.09 0.35
CA SER A 71 2.50 11.14 1.81
C SER A 71 1.62 9.98 2.32
N GLY A 72 0.49 10.23 2.98
CA GLY A 72 -0.44 9.18 3.43
C GLY A 72 -0.93 8.24 2.32
N GLY A 73 -1.05 8.70 1.09
CA GLY A 73 -1.30 7.84 -0.07
C GLY A 73 -0.13 6.90 -0.37
N SER A 74 1.11 7.33 -0.13
CA SER A 74 2.29 6.46 -0.24
C SER A 74 2.29 5.38 0.85
N TRP A 75 1.77 5.68 2.03
CA TRP A 75 1.62 4.68 3.09
C TRP A 75 0.66 3.57 2.66
N ALA A 76 -0.45 3.92 2.00
CA ALA A 76 -1.37 2.93 1.44
C ALA A 76 -0.72 2.10 0.34
N THR A 77 -0.21 2.74 -0.72
CA THR A 77 0.36 2.05 -1.88
C THR A 77 1.61 1.26 -1.51
N GLY A 78 2.46 1.80 -0.63
CA GLY A 78 3.65 1.12 -0.12
C GLY A 78 3.29 -0.11 0.70
N SER A 79 2.31 -0.02 1.60
CA SER A 79 1.87 -1.17 2.40
C SER A 79 1.25 -2.26 1.53
N MET A 80 0.45 -1.91 0.52
CA MET A 80 -0.06 -2.88 -0.44
C MET A 80 1.07 -3.61 -1.18
N ALA A 81 2.03 -2.86 -1.71
CA ALA A 81 3.10 -3.42 -2.53
C ALA A 81 4.08 -4.29 -1.72
N ILE A 82 4.48 -3.86 -0.52
CA ILE A 82 5.43 -4.60 0.33
C ILE A 82 4.83 -5.91 0.84
N ASN A 83 3.53 -5.95 1.06
CA ASN A 83 2.83 -7.14 1.55
C ASN A 83 2.22 -7.99 0.42
N ASP A 84 2.72 -7.86 -0.79
CA ASP A 84 2.31 -8.67 -1.95
C ASP A 84 0.82 -8.55 -2.28
N TRP A 85 0.30 -7.32 -2.24
CA TRP A 85 -1.06 -6.97 -2.65
C TRP A 85 -2.17 -7.79 -1.93
N PRO A 86 -2.20 -7.81 -0.59
CA PRO A 86 -3.25 -8.51 0.14
C PRO A 86 -4.61 -7.87 -0.12
N THR A 87 -5.70 -8.50 0.33
CA THR A 87 -6.98 -7.78 0.38
C THR A 87 -6.87 -6.60 1.34
N MET A 88 -7.58 -5.52 1.06
CA MET A 88 -7.52 -4.34 1.94
C MET A 88 -8.03 -4.64 3.35
N GLN A 89 -8.95 -5.59 3.48
CA GLN A 89 -9.41 -6.07 4.78
C GLN A 89 -8.27 -6.75 5.55
N SER A 90 -7.55 -7.69 4.93
CA SER A 90 -6.40 -8.34 5.58
C SER A 90 -5.28 -7.35 5.90
N LEU A 91 -5.03 -6.38 5.00
CA LEU A 91 -4.04 -5.34 5.26
C LEU A 91 -4.34 -4.54 6.54
N VAL A 92 -5.60 -4.15 6.73
CA VAL A 92 -6.04 -3.36 7.88
C VAL A 92 -6.13 -4.20 9.16
N ASP A 93 -6.65 -5.42 9.08
CA ASP A 93 -6.93 -6.24 10.25
C ASP A 93 -5.71 -7.01 10.75
N ASP A 94 -4.90 -7.53 9.82
CA ASP A 94 -3.84 -8.48 10.15
C ASP A 94 -2.44 -7.84 10.13
N ILE A 95 -2.22 -6.86 9.24
CA ILE A 95 -0.89 -6.32 8.95
C ILE A 95 -0.66 -4.97 9.64
N MET A 96 -1.59 -4.03 9.51
CA MET A 96 -1.46 -2.70 10.10
C MET A 96 -1.85 -2.66 11.57
N ASP A 97 -1.08 -1.96 12.41
CA ASP A 97 -1.50 -1.61 13.77
C ASP A 97 -2.17 -0.22 13.79
N LEU A 98 -3.46 -0.20 13.53
CA LEU A 98 -4.27 1.03 13.58
C LEU A 98 -4.87 1.31 14.96
N SER A 99 -4.65 0.43 15.93
CA SER A 99 -5.10 0.59 17.33
C SER A 99 -4.18 1.49 18.15
N SER A 100 -2.96 1.69 17.68
CA SER A 100 -1.94 2.51 18.32
C SER A 100 -1.61 3.75 17.48
N ASN A 101 -0.84 4.65 18.05
CA ASN A 101 -0.22 5.75 17.31
C ASN A 101 1.30 5.72 17.47
N LEU A 102 2.02 6.49 16.65
CA LEU A 102 3.49 6.50 16.63
C LEU A 102 4.14 6.90 17.98
N VAL A 103 3.40 7.55 18.86
CA VAL A 103 3.87 7.97 20.18
C VAL A 103 3.46 6.99 21.29
N LYS A 104 2.39 6.21 21.04
CA LYS A 104 1.89 5.21 22.00
C LYS A 104 1.69 3.89 21.25
N PRO A 105 2.75 3.09 21.09
CA PRO A 105 2.62 1.75 20.52
C PRO A 105 1.72 0.88 21.40
N SER A 106 1.03 -0.07 20.78
CA SER A 106 0.13 -1.01 21.46
C SER A 106 0.88 -2.02 22.33
N HIS A 107 2.16 -2.23 22.06
CA HIS A 107 3.03 -3.16 22.79
C HIS A 107 3.89 -2.46 23.85
N ASP A 108 4.74 -3.24 24.52
CA ASP A 108 5.65 -2.69 25.53
C ASP A 108 6.48 -1.53 24.96
N LYS A 109 6.23 -0.34 25.51
CA LYS A 109 6.85 0.90 25.06
C LYS A 109 8.36 0.85 25.13
N LEU A 110 8.90 0.22 26.18
CA LEU A 110 10.34 0.17 26.39
C LEU A 110 11.02 -0.67 25.30
N SER A 111 10.45 -1.81 24.98
CA SER A 111 10.92 -2.67 23.90
C SER A 111 10.83 -1.95 22.57
N PHE A 112 9.68 -1.36 22.24
CA PHE A 112 9.49 -0.61 20.99
C PHE A 112 10.54 0.47 20.76
N TYR A 113 10.78 1.33 21.78
CA TYR A 113 11.75 2.39 21.62
C TYR A 113 13.18 1.86 21.56
N LYS A 114 13.48 0.79 22.30
CA LYS A 114 14.80 0.13 22.24
C LYS A 114 15.07 -0.41 20.83
N ASP A 115 14.12 -1.12 20.25
CA ASP A 115 14.24 -1.68 18.90
C ASP A 115 14.37 -0.57 17.85
N LEU A 116 13.55 0.48 17.97
CA LEU A 116 13.61 1.66 17.11
C LEU A 116 15.01 2.33 17.15
N PHE A 117 15.59 2.49 18.33
CA PHE A 117 16.91 3.07 18.47
C PHE A 117 18.01 2.15 17.94
N ASN A 118 17.91 0.85 18.18
CA ASN A 118 18.87 -0.13 17.68
C ASN A 118 18.90 -0.14 16.15
N ASP A 119 17.73 -0.22 15.48
CA ASP A 119 17.62 -0.24 14.03
C ASP A 119 18.22 1.01 13.36
N VAL A 120 18.01 2.18 13.99
CA VAL A 120 18.60 3.43 13.48
C VAL A 120 20.10 3.48 13.76
N SER A 121 20.56 2.91 14.89
CA SER A 121 21.99 2.78 15.19
C SER A 121 22.70 1.85 14.20
N ASP A 122 22.09 0.71 13.86
CA ASP A 122 22.64 -0.23 12.89
C ASP A 122 22.84 0.43 11.51
N LYS A 123 21.91 1.31 11.10
CA LYS A 123 22.08 2.13 9.89
C LYS A 123 23.32 3.01 9.97
N LYS A 124 23.55 3.65 11.13
CA LYS A 124 24.73 4.50 11.37
C LYS A 124 26.01 3.69 11.35
N ASP A 125 26.00 2.51 11.98
CA ASP A 125 27.16 1.62 12.05
C ASP A 125 27.51 1.03 10.68
N ALA A 126 26.53 0.90 9.80
CA ALA A 126 26.70 0.58 8.38
C ALA A 126 27.26 1.76 7.54
N GLY A 127 27.56 2.91 8.15
CA GLY A 127 28.19 4.06 7.50
C GLY A 127 27.23 5.03 6.81
N TYR A 128 25.92 4.91 7.05
CA TYR A 128 24.92 5.81 6.45
C TYR A 128 24.58 6.97 7.40
N PRO A 129 24.31 8.17 6.86
CA PRO A 129 23.88 9.30 7.69
C PRO A 129 22.51 9.03 8.31
N VAL A 130 22.33 9.44 9.56
CA VAL A 130 21.09 9.30 10.33
C VAL A 130 20.50 10.67 10.63
N SER A 131 19.19 10.77 10.52
CA SER A 131 18.39 11.96 10.79
C SER A 131 17.14 11.62 11.62
N ILE A 132 16.40 12.63 12.05
CA ILE A 132 15.11 12.45 12.73
C ILE A 132 14.10 11.69 11.84
N SER A 133 14.22 11.80 10.51
CA SER A 133 13.36 11.11 9.57
C SER A 133 13.53 9.59 9.62
N ASP A 134 14.69 9.09 10.01
CA ASP A 134 14.93 7.64 10.13
C ASP A 134 14.11 7.05 11.29
N TYR A 135 14.08 7.73 12.43
CA TYR A 135 13.24 7.33 13.56
C TYR A 135 11.75 7.36 13.21
N TRP A 136 11.32 8.41 12.50
CA TRP A 136 9.95 8.55 12.05
C TRP A 136 9.54 7.46 11.06
N SER A 137 10.36 7.22 10.05
CA SER A 137 10.07 6.22 9.01
C SER A 137 10.09 4.81 9.58
N ARG A 138 10.97 4.53 10.53
CA ARG A 138 11.03 3.23 11.20
C ARG A 138 9.78 2.99 12.08
N ALA A 139 9.36 3.99 12.84
CA ALA A 139 8.13 3.92 13.62
C ALA A 139 6.89 3.69 12.73
N LEU A 140 6.83 4.36 11.57
CA LEU A 140 5.79 4.11 10.57
C LEU A 140 5.85 2.70 10.01
N SER A 141 7.03 2.16 9.75
CA SER A 141 7.15 0.80 9.21
C SER A 141 6.61 -0.25 10.18
N TYR A 142 6.87 -0.12 11.46
CA TYR A 142 6.29 -1.00 12.48
C TYR A 142 4.77 -0.96 12.51
N GLN A 143 4.19 0.22 12.29
CA GLN A 143 2.75 0.39 12.35
C GLN A 143 2.04 -0.04 11.07
N LEU A 144 2.63 0.18 9.91
CA LEU A 144 1.91 0.11 8.64
C LEU A 144 2.33 -1.07 7.75
N LEU A 145 3.48 -1.70 8.01
CA LEU A 145 3.99 -2.74 7.14
C LEU A 145 3.88 -4.14 7.73
N ASN A 146 4.07 -4.29 9.02
CA ASN A 146 3.89 -5.57 9.70
C ASN A 146 3.83 -5.39 11.21
N LYS A 147 2.66 -5.50 11.79
CA LYS A 147 2.46 -5.39 13.25
C LYS A 147 3.03 -6.57 14.06
N THR A 148 3.32 -7.70 13.41
CA THR A 148 3.75 -8.94 14.08
C THR A 148 5.22 -9.27 13.89
N ASP A 149 5.84 -8.76 12.84
CA ASP A 149 7.24 -9.01 12.52
C ASP A 149 7.97 -7.69 12.32
N HIS A 150 8.84 -7.37 13.27
CA HIS A 150 9.67 -6.16 13.25
C HIS A 150 11.00 -6.38 12.51
N SER A 151 11.19 -7.51 11.83
CA SER A 151 12.38 -7.75 11.01
C SER A 151 12.52 -6.70 9.92
N PRO A 152 13.74 -6.29 9.56
CA PRO A 152 13.94 -5.32 8.48
C PRO A 152 13.48 -5.91 7.14
N MET A 153 12.28 -5.54 6.70
CA MET A 153 11.60 -6.07 5.50
C MET A 153 12.36 -5.79 4.18
N PHE A 154 13.34 -4.92 4.18
CA PHE A 154 14.08 -4.54 2.98
C PHE A 154 15.22 -5.50 2.59
N VAL A 155 15.53 -6.50 3.40
CA VAL A 155 16.66 -7.42 3.13
C VAL A 155 16.27 -8.65 2.30
N HIS A 156 15.00 -8.99 2.19
CA HIS A 156 14.58 -10.28 1.60
C HIS A 156 13.97 -10.25 0.19
N HIS A 157 13.66 -9.09 -0.39
CA HIS A 157 13.06 -9.04 -1.74
C HIS A 157 14.08 -8.94 -2.89
N GLY A 158 15.37 -9.03 -2.62
CA GLY A 158 16.44 -9.01 -3.65
C GLY A 158 16.87 -10.37 -4.20
N GLN A 159 16.24 -11.46 -3.80
CA GLN A 159 16.60 -12.81 -4.25
C GLN A 159 15.36 -13.64 -4.64
N ARG A 160 14.70 -13.26 -5.73
CA ARG A 160 13.90 -14.18 -6.54
C ARG A 160 14.09 -13.87 -8.01
#